data_fcad025019e050c7f48418f4ced272f5
#
_entry.id   fcad025019e050c7f48418f4ced272f5
#
_cell.length_a   1.000
_cell.length_b   1.000
_cell.length_c   1.000
_cell.angle_alpha   90.00
_cell.angle_beta   90.00
_cell.angle_gamma   90.00
#
_symmetry.space_group_name_H-M   'P 1'
#
loop_
_entity.id
_entity.type
_entity.pdbx_description
1 polymer ?
#
loop_
_entity_poly.entity_id
_entity_poly.type
_entity_poly.pdbx_seq_one_letter_code
_entity_poly.pdbx_strand_id
1 'polypeptide(L)'
;MISVRGLVCRFGEQTVLDGVDVDVLDGEVLVIMGGSGSGKSTLLRHMIGTFIPDGGTVKVFGQDLASLNESEMNNVRRKFGILFQSGALFNSMSVADNVALSLREHTDLDPDIIEFIVKIKLEQVGLREAAEKFPSQISGGMKKRAGLARALALDPKLLFYDEPSAGLDPVTSATIDQLILDLAKKAGATSVVVTHEMDSAFVIADRMAMLDKGKMLMVDTREAFEKLRDWPLEQLDELDESQQLIRQFLCGDAEGPLTKRKEESSYAEDLLGIGAPRLTQGPSIHSSKE
;
A
#
# COMPACT_ATOMS: atom_id res chain seq x y z
N MET A 1 -0.18 6.19 -16.23
CA MET A 1 -0.09 4.74 -15.90
C MET A 1 -1.36 4.23 -15.22
N ILE A 2 -1.76 4.78 -14.06
CA ILE A 2 -3.01 4.44 -13.34
C ILE A 2 -3.87 5.70 -13.20
N SER A 3 -5.19 5.56 -13.30
CA SER A 3 -6.15 6.63 -13.01
C SER A 3 -7.30 6.08 -12.17
N VAL A 4 -7.48 6.62 -10.97
CA VAL A 4 -8.56 6.29 -10.04
C VAL A 4 -9.47 7.51 -9.94
N ARG A 5 -10.78 7.32 -10.09
CA ARG A 5 -11.77 8.40 -10.05
C ARG A 5 -12.98 8.01 -9.22
N GLY A 6 -13.26 8.82 -8.20
CA GLY A 6 -14.43 8.68 -7.34
C GLY A 6 -14.55 7.31 -6.69
N LEU A 7 -13.41 6.64 -6.38
CA LEU A 7 -13.39 5.26 -5.90
C LEU A 7 -14.08 5.12 -4.56
N VAL A 8 -15.13 4.29 -4.53
CA VAL A 8 -15.85 3.91 -3.31
C VAL A 8 -15.69 2.42 -3.08
N CYS A 9 -15.39 2.05 -1.82
CA CYS A 9 -15.34 0.66 -1.37
C CYS A 9 -16.02 0.52 -0.02
N ARG A 10 -16.90 -0.49 0.09
CA ARG A 10 -17.65 -0.81 1.31
C ARG A 10 -17.49 -2.26 1.70
N PHE A 11 -17.41 -2.51 3.00
CA PHE A 11 -17.48 -3.85 3.59
C PHE A 11 -18.68 -3.87 4.55
N GLY A 12 -19.80 -4.43 4.09
CA GLY A 12 -21.08 -4.33 4.80
C GLY A 12 -21.53 -2.87 4.90
N GLU A 13 -21.74 -2.39 6.11
CA GLU A 13 -22.14 -0.99 6.38
C GLU A 13 -20.95 -0.01 6.42
N GLN A 14 -19.72 -0.52 6.54
CA GLN A 14 -18.54 0.31 6.67
C GLN A 14 -18.02 0.76 5.31
N THR A 15 -17.98 2.08 5.07
CA THR A 15 -17.28 2.68 3.92
C THR A 15 -15.80 2.81 4.26
N VAL A 16 -14.94 2.11 3.51
CA VAL A 16 -13.48 2.09 3.71
C VAL A 16 -12.78 3.07 2.77
N LEU A 17 -13.31 3.26 1.56
CA LEU A 17 -12.87 4.30 0.63
C LEU A 17 -14.09 5.11 0.21
N ASP A 18 -13.98 6.43 0.21
CA ASP A 18 -15.10 7.35 0.01
C ASP A 18 -14.71 8.45 -1.01
N GLY A 19 -14.90 8.13 -2.29
CA GLY A 19 -14.68 9.07 -3.38
C GLY A 19 -13.20 9.39 -3.63
N VAL A 20 -12.31 8.39 -3.60
CA VAL A 20 -10.87 8.60 -3.77
C VAL A 20 -10.51 8.88 -5.23
N ASP A 21 -9.76 9.97 -5.44
CA ASP A 21 -9.16 10.35 -6.73
C ASP A 21 -7.64 10.35 -6.62
N VAL A 22 -6.96 9.63 -7.53
CA VAL A 22 -5.50 9.66 -7.62
C VAL A 22 -5.03 9.19 -9.00
N ASP A 23 -4.00 9.85 -9.53
CA ASP A 23 -3.29 9.45 -10.75
C ASP A 23 -1.87 9.01 -10.40
N VAL A 24 -1.43 7.92 -11.03
CA VAL A 24 -0.02 7.50 -11.05
C VAL A 24 0.51 7.77 -12.46
N LEU A 25 1.53 8.62 -12.54
CA LEU A 25 2.18 9.01 -13.78
C LEU A 25 3.14 7.91 -14.26
N ASP A 26 3.48 7.96 -15.53
CA ASP A 26 4.41 6.98 -16.10
C ASP A 26 5.85 7.26 -15.62
N GLY A 27 6.54 6.23 -15.14
CA GLY A 27 7.92 6.33 -14.67
C GLY A 27 8.12 6.98 -13.29
N GLU A 28 7.04 7.36 -12.56
CA GLU A 28 7.17 7.93 -11.21
C GLU A 28 7.16 6.87 -10.11
N VAL A 29 7.68 7.24 -8.97
CA VAL A 29 7.44 6.59 -7.67
C VAL A 29 6.40 7.40 -6.91
N LEU A 30 5.15 6.91 -6.87
CA LEU A 30 4.10 7.47 -6.03
C LEU A 30 4.08 6.74 -4.68
N VAL A 31 4.26 7.47 -3.59
CA VAL A 31 4.12 6.93 -2.23
C VAL A 31 2.74 7.29 -1.67
N ILE A 32 1.98 6.29 -1.27
CA ILE A 32 0.68 6.44 -0.59
C ILE A 32 0.88 6.20 0.90
N MET A 33 0.67 7.23 1.70
CA MET A 33 0.85 7.20 3.15
C MET A 33 -0.47 7.44 3.89
N GLY A 34 -0.46 7.23 5.20
CA GLY A 34 -1.61 7.43 6.08
C GLY A 34 -1.60 6.50 7.28
N GLY A 35 -2.43 6.77 8.27
CA GLY A 35 -2.53 5.98 9.49
C GLY A 35 -3.00 4.54 9.25
N SER A 36 -2.88 3.69 10.29
CA SER A 36 -3.44 2.35 10.25
C SER A 36 -4.95 2.42 10.07
N GLY A 37 -5.51 1.59 9.18
CA GLY A 37 -6.94 1.58 8.87
C GLY A 37 -7.41 2.71 7.95
N SER A 38 -6.54 3.57 7.42
CA SER A 38 -6.94 4.67 6.50
C SER A 38 -7.45 4.20 5.13
N GLY A 39 -7.23 2.91 4.76
CA GLY A 39 -7.68 2.34 3.48
C GLY A 39 -6.58 2.10 2.45
N LYS A 40 -5.30 2.33 2.76
CA LYS A 40 -4.15 2.20 1.81
C LYS A 40 -4.09 0.85 1.11
N SER A 41 -4.07 -0.24 1.87
CA SER A 41 -4.01 -1.59 1.28
C SER A 41 -5.29 -1.93 0.50
N THR A 42 -6.43 -1.35 0.87
CA THR A 42 -7.68 -1.47 0.12
C THR A 42 -7.57 -0.75 -1.22
N LEU A 43 -7.05 0.48 -1.23
CA LEU A 43 -6.78 1.23 -2.45
C LEU A 43 -5.81 0.47 -3.37
N LEU A 44 -4.71 -0.05 -2.81
CA LEU A 44 -3.74 -0.87 -3.54
C LEU A 44 -4.40 -2.09 -4.19
N ARG A 45 -5.27 -2.80 -3.46
CA ARG A 45 -5.99 -3.98 -3.98
C ARG A 45 -6.94 -3.64 -5.13
N HIS A 46 -7.54 -2.46 -5.15
CA HIS A 46 -8.31 -1.98 -6.31
C HIS A 46 -7.41 -1.67 -7.50
N MET A 47 -6.25 -1.04 -7.30
CA MET A 47 -5.28 -0.78 -8.37
C MET A 47 -4.72 -2.07 -8.99
N ILE A 48 -4.57 -3.14 -8.18
CA ILE A 48 -4.15 -4.48 -8.65
C ILE A 48 -5.30 -5.23 -9.34
N GLY A 49 -6.56 -4.79 -9.15
CA GLY A 49 -7.74 -5.46 -9.68
C GLY A 49 -8.12 -6.74 -8.94
N THR A 50 -7.80 -6.84 -7.64
CA THR A 50 -8.27 -7.92 -6.76
C THR A 50 -9.62 -7.60 -6.12
N PHE A 51 -9.98 -6.33 -6.07
CA PHE A 51 -11.28 -5.85 -5.62
C PHE A 51 -11.98 -5.10 -6.75
N ILE A 52 -13.30 -5.30 -6.86
CA ILE A 52 -14.17 -4.53 -7.75
C ILE A 52 -14.72 -3.37 -6.92
N PRO A 53 -14.68 -2.12 -7.41
CA PRO A 53 -15.21 -0.96 -6.67
C PRO A 53 -16.74 -0.98 -6.58
N ASP A 54 -17.28 -0.50 -5.45
CA ASP A 54 -18.72 -0.24 -5.30
C ASP A 54 -19.17 1.01 -6.06
N GLY A 55 -18.23 1.91 -6.36
CA GLY A 55 -18.45 3.11 -7.15
C GLY A 55 -17.15 3.70 -7.66
N GLY A 56 -17.23 4.54 -8.67
CA GLY A 56 -16.07 5.11 -9.33
C GLY A 56 -15.43 4.16 -10.33
N THR A 57 -14.19 4.50 -10.77
CA THR A 57 -13.45 3.74 -11.79
C THR A 57 -11.98 3.62 -11.43
N VAL A 58 -11.37 2.48 -11.79
CA VAL A 58 -9.93 2.26 -11.71
C VAL A 58 -9.43 1.82 -13.08
N LYS A 59 -8.65 2.68 -13.72
CA LYS A 59 -8.04 2.38 -15.02
C LYS A 59 -6.55 2.15 -14.85
N VAL A 60 -6.04 1.08 -15.45
CA VAL A 60 -4.61 0.75 -15.50
C VAL A 60 -4.22 0.49 -16.95
N PHE A 61 -3.15 1.11 -17.41
CA PHE A 61 -2.77 1.13 -18.84
C PHE A 61 -3.91 1.58 -19.77
N GLY A 62 -4.77 2.51 -19.29
CA GLY A 62 -5.93 3.00 -20.01
C GLY A 62 -7.16 2.08 -20.02
N GLN A 63 -7.09 0.88 -19.43
CA GLN A 63 -8.17 -0.10 -19.35
C GLN A 63 -8.90 0.00 -18.01
N ASP A 64 -10.22 0.06 -18.02
CA ASP A 64 -11.04 0.03 -16.80
C ASP A 64 -11.10 -1.41 -16.28
N LEU A 65 -10.50 -1.64 -15.10
CA LEU A 65 -10.36 -2.98 -14.53
C LEU A 65 -11.70 -3.66 -14.25
N ALA A 66 -12.75 -2.90 -13.91
CA ALA A 66 -14.06 -3.44 -13.62
C ALA A 66 -14.78 -3.98 -14.88
N SER A 67 -14.36 -3.56 -16.08
CA SER A 67 -14.96 -3.98 -17.36
C SER A 67 -14.26 -5.19 -17.99
N LEU A 68 -13.09 -5.60 -17.46
CA LEU A 68 -12.28 -6.66 -18.05
C LEU A 68 -12.81 -8.05 -17.71
N ASN A 69 -12.80 -8.93 -18.68
CA ASN A 69 -12.96 -10.37 -18.40
C ASN A 69 -11.66 -10.96 -17.80
N GLU A 70 -11.73 -12.22 -17.33
CA GLU A 70 -10.60 -12.86 -16.64
C GLU A 70 -9.33 -12.95 -17.51
N SER A 71 -9.45 -13.25 -18.80
CA SER A 71 -8.31 -13.33 -19.71
C SER A 71 -7.66 -11.95 -19.92
N GLU A 72 -8.45 -10.91 -20.11
CA GLU A 72 -7.99 -9.53 -20.24
C GLU A 72 -7.32 -9.05 -18.94
N MET A 73 -7.94 -9.36 -17.79
CA MET A 73 -7.38 -9.04 -16.47
C MET A 73 -6.01 -9.74 -16.27
N ASN A 74 -5.89 -11.00 -16.66
CA ASN A 74 -4.62 -11.74 -16.58
C ASN A 74 -3.54 -11.11 -17.48
N ASN A 75 -3.90 -10.61 -18.66
CA ASN A 75 -2.99 -9.87 -19.53
C ASN A 75 -2.51 -8.55 -18.92
N VAL A 76 -3.38 -7.87 -18.16
CA VAL A 76 -3.00 -6.66 -17.40
C VAL A 76 -2.07 -7.05 -16.24
N ARG A 77 -2.42 -8.08 -15.46
CA ARG A 77 -1.63 -8.54 -14.29
C ARG A 77 -0.24 -9.03 -14.64
N ARG A 78 -0.02 -9.61 -15.83
CA ARG A 78 1.34 -10.00 -16.30
C ARG A 78 2.30 -8.81 -16.43
N LYS A 79 1.77 -7.58 -16.53
CA LYS A 79 2.57 -6.36 -16.60
C LYS A 79 2.85 -5.75 -15.22
N PHE A 80 2.38 -6.39 -14.14
CA PHE A 80 2.58 -5.99 -12.76
C PHE A 80 3.66 -6.83 -12.08
N GLY A 81 4.40 -6.18 -11.18
CA GLY A 81 5.14 -6.86 -10.14
C GLY A 81 4.58 -6.43 -8.78
N ILE A 82 4.44 -7.35 -7.85
CA ILE A 82 3.90 -7.06 -6.52
C ILE A 82 4.83 -7.59 -5.45
N LEU A 83 5.30 -6.70 -4.57
CA LEU A 83 5.97 -7.04 -3.33
C LEU A 83 4.99 -6.86 -2.17
N PHE A 84 4.56 -7.97 -1.57
CA PHE A 84 3.73 -7.97 -0.37
C PHE A 84 4.57 -7.78 0.90
N GLN A 85 3.98 -7.29 1.95
CA GLN A 85 4.61 -6.98 3.23
C GLN A 85 5.48 -8.11 3.81
N SER A 86 5.02 -9.37 3.70
CA SER A 86 5.76 -10.56 4.16
C SER A 86 6.72 -11.15 3.11
N GLY A 87 6.81 -10.55 1.90
CA GLY A 87 7.46 -11.16 0.74
C GLY A 87 6.61 -12.25 0.07
N ALA A 88 5.65 -12.84 0.76
CA ALA A 88 4.69 -13.86 0.30
C ALA A 88 5.34 -15.01 -0.51
N LEU A 89 6.49 -15.52 -0.06
CA LEU A 89 7.19 -16.63 -0.71
C LEU A 89 6.49 -17.96 -0.40
N PHE A 90 6.50 -18.87 -1.37
CA PHE A 90 6.08 -20.26 -1.17
C PHE A 90 7.14 -20.99 -0.34
N ASN A 91 6.78 -21.42 0.87
CA ASN A 91 7.71 -22.06 1.83
C ASN A 91 8.23 -23.42 1.38
N SER A 92 7.52 -24.09 0.47
CA SER A 92 7.89 -25.39 -0.13
C SER A 92 8.84 -25.27 -1.32
N MET A 93 9.20 -24.06 -1.74
CA MET A 93 10.05 -23.78 -2.89
C MET A 93 11.33 -23.08 -2.44
N SER A 94 12.44 -23.32 -3.15
CA SER A 94 13.68 -22.55 -3.00
C SER A 94 13.47 -21.08 -3.37
N VAL A 95 14.42 -20.22 -3.05
CA VAL A 95 14.42 -18.82 -3.48
C VAL A 95 14.42 -18.73 -5.01
N ALA A 96 15.23 -19.54 -5.68
CA ALA A 96 15.27 -19.60 -7.14
C ALA A 96 13.94 -20.07 -7.74
N ASP A 97 13.32 -21.11 -7.19
CA ASP A 97 12.02 -21.61 -7.67
C ASP A 97 10.89 -20.59 -7.46
N ASN A 98 10.90 -19.84 -6.36
CA ASN A 98 9.96 -18.74 -6.14
C ASN A 98 10.06 -17.69 -7.25
N VAL A 99 11.27 -17.35 -7.68
CA VAL A 99 11.47 -16.37 -8.78
C VAL A 99 11.10 -16.99 -10.13
N ALA A 100 11.47 -18.25 -10.37
CA ALA A 100 11.19 -18.97 -11.61
C ALA A 100 9.69 -19.20 -11.85
N LEU A 101 8.88 -19.28 -10.79
CA LEU A 101 7.47 -19.65 -10.87
C LEU A 101 6.70 -18.79 -11.87
N SER A 102 6.82 -17.47 -11.80
CA SER A 102 6.13 -16.55 -12.71
C SER A 102 6.54 -16.75 -14.17
N LEU A 103 7.80 -17.08 -14.42
CA LEU A 103 8.30 -17.35 -15.77
C LEU A 103 7.74 -18.67 -16.30
N ARG A 104 7.73 -19.74 -15.48
CA ARG A 104 7.22 -21.06 -15.85
C ARG A 104 5.72 -21.02 -16.16
N GLU A 105 4.94 -20.24 -15.40
CA GLU A 105 3.48 -20.16 -15.53
C GLU A 105 3.02 -19.24 -16.68
N HIS A 106 3.84 -18.27 -17.06
CA HIS A 106 3.39 -17.19 -17.95
C HIS A 106 4.20 -17.05 -19.24
N THR A 107 5.20 -17.91 -19.47
CA THR A 107 6.02 -17.91 -20.70
C THR A 107 6.29 -19.32 -21.17
N ASP A 108 6.60 -19.46 -22.46
CA ASP A 108 7.03 -20.70 -23.08
C ASP A 108 8.56 -20.74 -23.23
N LEU A 109 9.31 -20.09 -22.30
CA LEU A 109 10.77 -20.05 -22.34
C LEU A 109 11.37 -21.41 -21.99
N ASP A 110 12.51 -21.69 -22.66
CA ASP A 110 13.32 -22.86 -22.34
C ASP A 110 13.79 -22.84 -20.87
N PRO A 111 13.86 -23.98 -20.15
CA PRO A 111 14.32 -24.06 -18.78
C PRO A 111 15.69 -23.41 -18.53
N ASP A 112 16.63 -23.54 -19.46
CA ASP A 112 17.96 -22.94 -19.33
C ASP A 112 17.90 -21.39 -19.39
N ILE A 113 16.97 -20.85 -20.21
CA ILE A 113 16.73 -19.41 -20.28
C ILE A 113 16.08 -18.91 -18.98
N ILE A 114 15.11 -19.66 -18.44
CA ILE A 114 14.48 -19.34 -17.15
C ILE A 114 15.55 -19.31 -16.05
N GLU A 115 16.42 -20.32 -15.97
CA GLU A 115 17.50 -20.36 -14.98
C GLU A 115 18.43 -19.16 -15.10
N PHE A 116 18.77 -18.76 -16.33
CA PHE A 116 19.61 -17.59 -16.59
C PHE A 116 18.93 -16.29 -16.11
N ILE A 117 17.63 -16.10 -16.42
CA ILE A 117 16.86 -14.94 -15.96
C ILE A 117 16.80 -14.91 -14.43
N VAL A 118 16.53 -16.04 -13.78
CA VAL A 118 16.48 -16.16 -12.32
C VAL A 118 17.80 -15.71 -11.69
N LYS A 119 18.94 -16.15 -12.23
CA LYS A 119 20.28 -15.74 -11.76
C LYS A 119 20.45 -14.21 -11.85
N ILE A 120 20.03 -13.60 -12.96
CA ILE A 120 20.08 -12.14 -13.12
C ILE A 120 19.19 -11.45 -12.07
N LYS A 121 17.93 -11.90 -11.88
CA LYS A 121 17.03 -11.27 -10.92
C LYS A 121 17.51 -11.41 -9.48
N LEU A 122 18.09 -12.55 -9.11
CA LEU A 122 18.69 -12.76 -7.80
C LEU A 122 19.95 -11.90 -7.60
N GLU A 123 20.76 -11.71 -8.63
CA GLU A 123 21.93 -10.80 -8.59
C GLU A 123 21.47 -9.36 -8.37
N GLN A 124 20.41 -8.88 -9.05
CA GLN A 124 19.88 -7.54 -8.91
C GLN A 124 19.47 -7.20 -7.46
N VAL A 125 19.03 -8.19 -6.68
CA VAL A 125 18.63 -8.02 -5.28
C VAL A 125 19.70 -8.51 -4.29
N GLY A 126 20.89 -8.91 -4.75
CA GLY A 126 22.00 -9.38 -3.90
C GLY A 126 21.70 -10.71 -3.21
N LEU A 127 21.01 -11.64 -3.88
CA LEU A 127 20.63 -12.96 -3.33
C LEU A 127 21.16 -14.15 -4.14
N ARG A 128 22.14 -13.97 -5.00
CA ARG A 128 22.70 -15.06 -5.83
C ARG A 128 23.11 -16.27 -5.01
N GLU A 129 23.83 -16.05 -3.90
CA GLU A 129 24.33 -17.11 -3.01
C GLU A 129 23.22 -17.79 -2.19
N ALA A 130 22.01 -17.25 -2.23
CA ALA A 130 20.86 -17.80 -1.51
C ALA A 130 19.86 -18.51 -2.42
N ALA A 131 20.18 -18.73 -3.69
CA ALA A 131 19.29 -19.29 -4.70
C ALA A 131 18.65 -20.62 -4.26
N GLU A 132 19.45 -21.53 -3.71
CA GLU A 132 19.01 -22.87 -3.29
C GLU A 132 18.42 -22.93 -1.87
N LYS A 133 18.44 -21.80 -1.13
CA LYS A 133 17.86 -21.74 0.23
C LYS A 133 16.35 -21.69 0.17
N PHE A 134 15.73 -22.25 1.21
CA PHE A 134 14.28 -22.12 1.41
C PHE A 134 13.95 -20.85 2.24
N PRO A 135 12.72 -20.33 2.17
CA PRO A 135 12.31 -19.16 2.95
C PRO A 135 12.56 -19.29 4.46
N SER A 136 12.50 -20.49 5.01
CA SER A 136 12.81 -20.74 6.43
C SER A 136 14.29 -20.56 6.80
N GLN A 137 15.18 -20.52 5.82
CA GLN A 137 16.64 -20.45 5.99
C GLN A 137 17.21 -19.05 5.75
N ILE A 138 16.37 -18.06 5.47
CA ILE A 138 16.77 -16.68 5.14
C ILE A 138 16.10 -15.67 6.08
N SER A 139 16.74 -14.51 6.26
CA SER A 139 16.24 -13.43 7.10
C SER A 139 14.99 -12.74 6.51
N GLY A 140 14.28 -11.93 7.31
CA GLY A 140 13.11 -11.15 6.87
C GLY A 140 13.45 -10.23 5.69
N GLY A 141 14.55 -9.51 5.75
CA GLY A 141 15.01 -8.66 4.65
C GLY A 141 15.38 -9.46 3.39
N MET A 142 15.98 -10.65 3.53
CA MET A 142 16.22 -11.54 2.41
C MET A 142 14.92 -12.05 1.79
N LYS A 143 13.87 -12.35 2.60
CA LYS A 143 12.55 -12.75 2.09
C LYS A 143 11.93 -11.64 1.25
N LYS A 144 12.01 -10.38 1.71
CA LYS A 144 11.50 -9.23 0.95
C LYS A 144 12.26 -9.05 -0.36
N ARG A 145 13.59 -9.13 -0.35
CA ARG A 145 14.40 -9.06 -1.58
C ARG A 145 14.11 -10.21 -2.54
N ALA A 146 13.90 -11.42 -2.04
CA ALA A 146 13.49 -12.56 -2.87
C ALA A 146 12.07 -12.35 -3.46
N GLY A 147 11.14 -11.83 -2.67
CA GLY A 147 9.81 -11.41 -3.14
C GLY A 147 9.89 -10.34 -4.24
N LEU A 148 10.83 -9.39 -4.10
CA LEU A 148 11.09 -8.39 -5.12
C LEU A 148 11.69 -9.02 -6.40
N ALA A 149 12.66 -9.92 -6.29
CA ALA A 149 13.19 -10.64 -7.44
C ALA A 149 12.10 -11.41 -8.21
N ARG A 150 11.17 -12.04 -7.49
CA ARG A 150 10.00 -12.70 -8.08
C ARG A 150 9.07 -11.69 -8.78
N ALA A 151 8.81 -10.54 -8.14
CA ALA A 151 7.99 -9.49 -8.73
C ALA A 151 8.59 -8.95 -10.04
N LEU A 152 9.92 -8.96 -10.15
CA LEU A 152 10.68 -8.49 -11.31
C LEU A 152 10.85 -9.55 -12.42
N ALA A 153 10.47 -10.80 -12.19
CA ALA A 153 10.78 -11.91 -13.09
C ALA A 153 10.30 -11.70 -14.53
N LEU A 154 9.12 -11.09 -14.70
CA LEU A 154 8.50 -10.81 -16.01
C LEU A 154 8.83 -9.41 -16.57
N ASP A 155 9.80 -8.69 -16.04
CA ASP A 155 10.13 -7.32 -16.41
C ASP A 155 8.90 -6.38 -16.45
N PRO A 156 8.20 -6.24 -15.31
CA PRO A 156 6.95 -5.50 -15.25
C PRO A 156 7.16 -4.01 -15.50
N LYS A 157 6.16 -3.35 -16.11
CA LYS A 157 6.14 -1.89 -16.29
C LYS A 157 5.66 -1.14 -15.04
N LEU A 158 4.96 -1.85 -14.14
CA LEU A 158 4.33 -1.29 -12.95
C LEU A 158 4.63 -2.19 -11.75
N LEU A 159 5.15 -1.59 -10.69
CA LEU A 159 5.51 -2.26 -9.45
C LEU A 159 4.65 -1.73 -8.30
N PHE A 160 4.06 -2.65 -7.57
CA PHE A 160 3.33 -2.36 -6.34
C PHE A 160 4.12 -2.86 -5.14
N TYR A 161 4.22 -2.03 -4.11
CA TYR A 161 4.91 -2.36 -2.87
C TYR A 161 3.96 -2.10 -1.69
N ASP A 162 3.65 -3.15 -0.95
CA ASP A 162 2.84 -3.08 0.27
C ASP A 162 3.77 -3.20 1.47
N GLU A 163 4.05 -2.06 2.14
CA GLU A 163 4.93 -1.95 3.31
C GLU A 163 6.32 -2.61 3.10
N PRO A 164 7.10 -2.17 2.09
CA PRO A 164 8.32 -2.87 1.69
C PRO A 164 9.40 -2.91 2.78
N SER A 165 9.53 -1.87 3.60
CA SER A 165 10.53 -1.73 4.66
C SER A 165 10.03 -2.14 6.05
N ALA A 166 8.71 -2.34 6.23
CA ALA A 166 8.13 -2.61 7.53
C ALA A 166 8.77 -3.80 8.26
N GLY A 167 9.14 -3.56 9.53
CA GLY A 167 9.73 -4.58 10.40
C GLY A 167 11.17 -4.96 10.09
N LEU A 168 11.87 -4.16 9.29
CA LEU A 168 13.29 -4.31 9.01
C LEU A 168 14.12 -3.34 9.88
N ASP A 169 15.40 -3.67 10.05
CA ASP A 169 16.35 -2.72 10.63
C ASP A 169 16.65 -1.59 9.63
N PRO A 170 17.13 -0.41 10.12
CA PRO A 170 17.34 0.76 9.26
C PRO A 170 18.28 0.53 8.07
N VAL A 171 19.32 -0.31 8.21
CA VAL A 171 20.27 -0.59 7.14
C VAL A 171 19.63 -1.45 6.04
N THR A 172 18.88 -2.46 6.46
CA THR A 172 18.13 -3.32 5.53
C THR A 172 17.01 -2.54 4.84
N SER A 173 16.32 -1.64 5.56
CA SER A 173 15.32 -0.72 4.99
C SER A 173 15.93 0.15 3.90
N ALA A 174 17.03 0.84 4.17
CA ALA A 174 17.75 1.66 3.21
C ALA A 174 18.19 0.86 1.96
N THR A 175 18.50 -0.44 2.13
CA THR A 175 18.83 -1.32 0.99
C THR A 175 17.61 -1.54 0.10
N ILE A 176 16.42 -1.73 0.67
CA ILE A 176 15.17 -1.87 -0.10
C ILE A 176 14.83 -0.56 -0.82
N ASP A 177 14.96 0.58 -0.12
CA ASP A 177 14.71 1.91 -0.70
C ASP A 177 15.63 2.16 -1.92
N GLN A 178 16.93 1.82 -1.79
CA GLN A 178 17.87 1.93 -2.90
C GLN A 178 17.49 1.02 -4.09
N LEU A 179 17.00 -0.20 -3.83
CA LEU A 179 16.51 -1.08 -4.89
C LEU A 179 15.30 -0.49 -5.61
N ILE A 180 14.33 0.10 -4.88
CA ILE A 180 13.17 0.79 -5.46
C ILE A 180 13.63 1.94 -6.38
N LEU A 181 14.54 2.79 -5.89
CA LEU A 181 15.11 3.89 -6.67
C LEU A 181 15.86 3.43 -7.92
N ASP A 182 16.66 2.37 -7.78
CA ASP A 182 17.40 1.81 -8.90
C ASP A 182 16.49 1.26 -10.00
N LEU A 183 15.40 0.59 -9.62
CA LEU A 183 14.41 0.08 -10.55
C LEU A 183 13.65 1.20 -11.27
N ALA A 184 13.23 2.23 -10.54
CA ALA A 184 12.58 3.39 -11.13
C ALA A 184 13.51 4.12 -12.12
N LYS A 185 14.74 4.43 -11.70
CA LYS A 185 15.69 5.21 -12.51
C LYS A 185 16.31 4.43 -13.67
N LYS A 186 16.68 3.16 -13.45
CA LYS A 186 17.43 2.36 -14.44
C LYS A 186 16.52 1.59 -15.39
N ALA A 187 15.37 1.09 -14.88
CA ALA A 187 14.42 0.33 -15.67
C ALA A 187 13.23 1.15 -16.15
N GLY A 188 13.09 2.41 -15.70
CA GLY A 188 11.94 3.26 -16.04
C GLY A 188 10.61 2.68 -15.53
N ALA A 189 10.65 1.84 -14.49
CA ALA A 189 9.46 1.22 -13.94
C ALA A 189 8.65 2.23 -13.12
N THR A 190 7.34 2.26 -13.35
CA THR A 190 6.42 3.02 -12.50
C THR A 190 6.21 2.27 -11.19
N SER A 191 6.23 2.96 -10.07
CA SER A 191 6.13 2.34 -8.74
C SER A 191 5.04 2.98 -7.90
N VAL A 192 4.22 2.15 -7.26
CA VAL A 192 3.26 2.57 -6.23
C VAL A 192 3.67 1.93 -4.92
N VAL A 193 4.03 2.73 -3.94
CA VAL A 193 4.49 2.26 -2.64
C VAL A 193 3.48 2.67 -1.58
N VAL A 194 2.96 1.70 -0.84
CA VAL A 194 2.15 1.95 0.35
C VAL A 194 3.05 1.79 1.57
N THR A 195 3.16 2.83 2.39
CA THR A 195 3.94 2.75 3.62
C THR A 195 3.45 3.74 4.69
N HIS A 196 3.81 3.48 5.94
CA HIS A 196 3.69 4.40 7.06
C HIS A 196 5.07 4.84 7.58
N GLU A 197 6.15 4.40 6.95
CA GLU A 197 7.53 4.76 7.31
C GLU A 197 7.96 6.03 6.55
N MET A 198 7.97 7.16 7.27
CA MET A 198 8.19 8.48 6.65
C MET A 198 9.59 8.66 6.09
N ASP A 199 10.61 8.14 6.79
CA ASP A 199 11.99 8.26 6.32
C ASP A 199 12.17 7.62 4.94
N SER A 200 11.69 6.39 4.76
CA SER A 200 11.68 5.72 3.46
C SER A 200 10.84 6.48 2.44
N ALA A 201 9.64 6.95 2.82
CA ALA A 201 8.75 7.69 1.92
C ALA A 201 9.43 8.90 1.29
N PHE A 202 10.10 9.73 2.10
CA PHE A 202 10.82 10.92 1.61
C PHE A 202 12.07 10.59 0.78
N VAL A 203 12.69 9.43 1.01
CA VAL A 203 13.84 9.00 0.21
C VAL A 203 13.43 8.58 -1.20
N ILE A 204 12.32 7.83 -1.34
CA ILE A 204 11.98 7.17 -2.61
C ILE A 204 10.97 7.94 -3.46
N ALA A 205 10.14 8.81 -2.89
CA ALA A 205 9.02 9.42 -3.59
C ALA A 205 9.43 10.48 -4.62
N ASP A 206 8.81 10.46 -5.78
CA ASP A 206 8.68 11.63 -6.66
C ASP A 206 7.45 12.45 -6.26
N ARG A 207 6.31 11.75 -6.03
CA ARG A 207 5.08 12.33 -5.51
C ARG A 207 4.56 11.50 -4.34
N MET A 208 3.81 12.16 -3.48
CA MET A 208 3.24 11.58 -2.28
C MET A 208 1.74 11.80 -2.26
N ALA A 209 1.01 10.87 -1.64
CA ALA A 209 -0.43 10.92 -1.47
C ALA A 209 -0.77 10.57 -0.02
N MET A 210 -1.55 11.41 0.66
CA MET A 210 -1.99 11.16 2.04
C MET A 210 -3.45 10.73 2.06
N LEU A 211 -3.69 9.51 2.57
CA LEU A 211 -5.01 8.93 2.76
C LEU A 211 -5.37 8.90 4.25
N ASP A 212 -6.50 9.51 4.61
CA ASP A 212 -7.05 9.46 5.96
C ASP A 212 -8.54 9.09 5.95
N LYS A 213 -8.94 8.12 6.77
CA LYS A 213 -10.32 7.64 6.91
C LYS A 213 -11.05 7.44 5.56
N GLY A 214 -10.36 6.84 4.60
CA GLY A 214 -10.89 6.54 3.27
C GLY A 214 -10.96 7.72 2.30
N LYS A 215 -10.44 8.88 2.67
CA LYS A 215 -10.43 10.09 1.81
C LYS A 215 -9.01 10.50 1.47
N MET A 216 -8.80 10.91 0.23
CA MET A 216 -7.54 11.48 -0.20
C MET A 216 -7.45 12.94 0.27
N LEU A 217 -6.51 13.23 1.19
CA LEU A 217 -6.33 14.58 1.70
C LEU A 217 -5.50 15.45 0.75
N MET A 218 -4.42 14.89 0.20
CA MET A 218 -3.52 15.60 -0.69
C MET A 218 -2.77 14.61 -1.59
N VAL A 219 -2.52 15.01 -2.82
CA VAL A 219 -1.59 14.34 -3.75
C VAL A 219 -0.73 15.42 -4.38
N ASP A 220 0.58 15.43 -4.10
CA ASP A 220 1.49 16.46 -4.60
C ASP A 220 2.93 15.94 -4.68
N THR A 221 3.86 16.79 -5.09
CA THR A 221 5.29 16.50 -5.11
C THR A 221 5.85 16.27 -3.70
N ARG A 222 6.95 15.54 -3.60
CA ARG A 222 7.65 15.34 -2.33
C ARG A 222 7.99 16.68 -1.66
N GLU A 223 8.45 17.66 -2.43
CA GLU A 223 8.84 19.00 -1.92
C GLU A 223 7.65 19.74 -1.27
N ALA A 224 6.41 19.53 -1.77
CA ALA A 224 5.22 20.10 -1.14
C ALA A 224 4.97 19.49 0.25
N PHE A 225 5.17 18.20 0.40
CA PHE A 225 5.06 17.51 1.69
C PHE A 225 6.23 17.88 2.63
N GLU A 226 7.45 18.07 2.12
CA GLU A 226 8.59 18.57 2.91
C GLU A 226 8.30 19.96 3.50
N LYS A 227 7.72 20.86 2.71
CA LYS A 227 7.29 22.18 3.19
C LYS A 227 6.26 22.09 4.31
N LEU A 228 5.28 21.18 4.21
CA LEU A 228 4.30 20.96 5.28
C LEU A 228 4.95 20.36 6.53
N ARG A 229 5.85 19.39 6.38
CA ARG A 229 6.59 18.81 7.52
C ARG A 229 7.38 19.86 8.27
N ASP A 230 8.09 20.71 7.53
CA ASP A 230 8.99 21.73 8.08
C ASP A 230 8.26 23.05 8.43
N TRP A 231 6.91 23.08 8.35
CA TRP A 231 6.10 24.25 8.67
C TRP A 231 6.23 24.65 10.15
N PRO A 232 6.47 25.95 10.48
CA PRO A 232 6.66 26.41 11.85
C PRO A 232 5.45 26.12 12.74
N LEU A 233 5.70 25.66 13.98
CA LEU A 233 4.63 25.36 14.95
C LEU A 233 3.82 26.61 15.31
N GLU A 234 4.46 27.77 15.32
CA GLU A 234 3.83 29.06 15.66
C GLU A 234 2.85 29.56 14.60
N GLN A 235 2.89 28.96 13.39
CA GLN A 235 2.06 29.35 12.24
C GLN A 235 1.06 28.26 11.84
N LEU A 236 0.76 27.30 12.71
CA LEU A 236 -0.17 26.21 12.39
C LEU A 236 -1.58 26.69 12.00
N ASP A 237 -2.01 27.83 12.57
CA ASP A 237 -3.33 28.42 12.28
C ASP A 237 -3.45 28.95 10.84
N GLU A 238 -2.34 29.09 10.11
CA GLU A 238 -2.32 29.44 8.69
C GLU A 238 -2.64 28.25 7.77
N LEU A 239 -2.51 27.02 8.29
CA LEU A 239 -2.81 25.78 7.58
C LEU A 239 -4.29 25.41 7.70
N ASP A 240 -4.86 24.87 6.61
CA ASP A 240 -6.17 24.25 6.70
C ASP A 240 -6.15 22.93 7.50
N GLU A 241 -7.32 22.39 7.85
CA GLU A 241 -7.45 21.19 8.67
C GLU A 241 -6.71 19.99 8.05
N SER A 242 -6.79 19.80 6.73
CA SER A 242 -6.12 18.69 6.04
C SER A 242 -4.59 18.84 6.11
N GLN A 243 -4.08 20.04 5.92
CA GLN A 243 -2.65 20.33 6.00
C GLN A 243 -2.11 20.14 7.42
N GLN A 244 -2.87 20.54 8.46
CA GLN A 244 -2.51 20.29 9.86
C GLN A 244 -2.48 18.80 10.17
N LEU A 245 -3.43 18.01 9.66
CA LEU A 245 -3.44 16.55 9.79
C LEU A 245 -2.21 15.90 9.11
N ILE A 246 -1.91 16.34 7.90
CA ILE A 246 -0.74 15.86 7.14
C ILE A 246 0.53 16.17 7.93
N ARG A 247 0.71 17.43 8.38
CA ARG A 247 1.89 17.83 9.15
C ARG A 247 2.04 17.01 10.43
N GLN A 248 0.96 16.88 11.22
CA GLN A 248 0.99 16.05 12.43
C GLN A 248 1.43 14.62 12.13
N PHE A 249 0.92 14.02 11.05
CA PHE A 249 1.29 12.66 10.65
C PHE A 249 2.76 12.56 10.24
N LEU A 250 3.26 13.54 9.47
CA LEU A 250 4.64 13.56 8.98
C LEU A 250 5.67 13.76 10.10
N CYS A 251 5.34 14.59 11.11
CA CYS A 251 6.21 14.86 12.25
C CYS A 251 6.10 13.79 13.35
N GLY A 252 5.03 13.01 13.36
CA GLY A 252 4.76 12.06 14.46
C GLY A 252 4.36 12.76 15.76
N ASP A 253 3.78 13.99 15.67
CA ASP A 253 3.42 14.77 16.84
C ASP A 253 2.31 14.07 17.65
N ALA A 254 2.52 13.93 18.96
CA ALA A 254 1.58 13.26 19.84
C ALA A 254 0.28 14.05 20.03
N GLU A 255 0.35 15.39 19.96
CA GLU A 255 -0.81 16.27 20.09
C GLU A 255 -1.15 16.91 18.75
N GLY A 256 -2.46 16.96 18.41
CA GLY A 256 -2.92 17.60 17.20
C GLY A 256 -4.30 17.07 16.74
N PRO A 257 -4.77 17.47 15.55
CA PRO A 257 -6.10 17.09 15.05
C PRO A 257 -6.35 15.58 15.01
N LEU A 258 -5.33 14.75 14.65
CA LEU A 258 -5.45 13.27 14.64
C LEU A 258 -5.71 12.69 16.02
N THR A 259 -5.09 13.26 17.06
CA THR A 259 -5.21 12.79 18.45
C THR A 259 -6.54 13.22 19.05
N LYS A 260 -6.93 14.49 18.86
CA LYS A 260 -8.24 15.01 19.30
C LYS A 260 -9.40 14.21 18.71
N ARG A 261 -9.36 13.84 17.44
CA ARG A 261 -10.38 12.98 16.81
C ARG A 261 -10.48 11.58 17.41
N LYS A 262 -9.38 11.04 17.97
CA LYS A 262 -9.38 9.74 18.68
C LYS A 262 -10.00 9.86 20.06
N GLU A 263 -9.84 11.00 20.72
CA GLU A 263 -10.42 11.28 22.04
C GLU A 263 -11.93 11.50 21.94
N GLU A 264 -12.44 12.13 20.86
CA GLU A 264 -13.88 12.31 20.60
C GLU A 264 -14.60 11.00 20.25
N SER A 265 -13.92 10.00 19.71
CA SER A 265 -14.43 8.62 19.51
C SER A 265 -14.16 7.73 20.74
N SER A 266 -14.30 8.28 21.92
CA SER A 266 -13.61 7.84 23.10
C SER A 266 -14.05 6.47 23.63
N TYR A 267 -13.05 5.66 23.85
CA TYR A 267 -12.99 4.50 24.75
C TYR A 267 -13.70 4.72 26.12
N ALA A 268 -13.86 5.97 26.55
CA ALA A 268 -14.60 6.36 27.75
C ALA A 268 -16.12 6.18 27.57
N GLU A 269 -16.68 6.42 26.41
CA GLU A 269 -18.11 6.20 26.14
C GLU A 269 -18.43 4.71 26.07
N ASP A 270 -17.57 3.90 25.45
CA ASP A 270 -17.72 2.45 25.37
C ASP A 270 -17.49 1.76 26.73
N LEU A 271 -16.51 2.22 27.53
CA LEU A 271 -16.19 1.65 28.84
C LEU A 271 -17.12 2.10 29.96
N LEU A 272 -17.65 3.33 29.89
CA LEU A 272 -18.51 3.90 30.94
C LEU A 272 -20.02 3.82 30.61
N GLY A 273 -20.37 3.33 29.42
CA GLY A 273 -21.77 3.19 29.01
C GLY A 273 -22.49 4.53 28.84
N ILE A 274 -21.79 5.64 28.67
CA ILE A 274 -22.32 7.01 28.57
C ILE A 274 -22.70 7.35 27.12
N GLY A 275 -23.29 6.45 26.39
CA GLY A 275 -23.70 6.68 25.01
C GLY A 275 -24.73 5.69 24.49
N ALA A 276 -25.13 4.73 25.28
CA ALA A 276 -26.19 3.82 24.87
C ALA A 276 -27.55 4.57 24.88
N PRO A 277 -28.33 4.53 23.78
CA PRO A 277 -29.70 5.08 23.81
C PRO A 277 -30.49 4.41 24.90
N ARG A 278 -31.08 5.19 25.81
CA ARG A 278 -31.98 4.67 26.83
C ARG A 278 -33.09 3.89 26.13
N LEU A 279 -33.08 2.58 26.28
CA LEU A 279 -34.20 1.75 25.91
C LEU A 279 -35.40 2.30 26.70
N THR A 280 -36.36 2.90 26.00
CA THR A 280 -37.63 3.32 26.56
C THR A 280 -38.27 2.12 27.22
N GLN A 281 -38.53 2.22 28.50
CA GLN A 281 -39.25 1.22 29.27
C GLN A 281 -40.56 0.90 28.54
N GLY A 282 -40.77 -0.34 28.21
CA GLY A 282 -42.03 -0.87 27.69
C GLY A 282 -43.17 -0.65 28.71
N PRO A 283 -44.41 -0.61 28.26
CA PRO A 283 -45.58 -0.28 29.10
C PRO A 283 -45.73 -1.26 30.26
N SER A 284 -45.87 -0.72 31.47
CA SER A 284 -46.16 -1.45 32.70
C SER A 284 -47.44 -2.28 32.56
N ILE A 285 -47.28 -3.59 32.70
CA ILE A 285 -48.43 -4.52 32.80
C ILE A 285 -49.09 -4.27 34.15
N HIS A 286 -50.26 -3.61 34.16
CA HIS A 286 -51.16 -3.57 35.30
C HIS A 286 -51.68 -4.97 35.57
N SER A 287 -51.32 -5.55 36.69
CA SER A 287 -51.99 -6.70 37.26
C SER A 287 -53.31 -6.22 37.89
N SER A 288 -54.44 -6.49 37.24
CA SER A 288 -55.74 -6.47 37.92
C SER A 288 -55.94 -7.81 38.61
N LYS A 289 -56.04 -7.74 39.93
CA LYS A 289 -56.68 -8.77 40.74
C LYS A 289 -58.16 -8.61 40.57
N GLU A 290 -58.90 -9.62 40.19
CA GLU A 290 -60.10 -10.19 40.82
C GLU A 290 -60.34 -11.58 40.20
#